data_93cb0a2b14a58d3d1959c4a37ae82f12
#
_entry.id   93cb0a2b14a58d3d1959c4a37ae82f12
#
_cell.length_a   1.000
_cell.length_b   1.000
_cell.length_c   1.000
_cell.angle_alpha   90.00
_cell.angle_beta   90.00
_cell.angle_gamma   90.00
#
_symmetry.space_group_name_H-M   'P 1'
#
loop_
_entity.id
_entity.type
_entity.pdbx_description
1 polymer ?
#
loop_
_entity_poly.entity_id
_entity_poly.type
_entity_poly.pdbx_seq_one_letter_code
_entity_poly.pdbx_strand_id
1 'polypeptide(L)'
;MIRLFLSIVLAVQFSFCPERPRMIRYFDYEYTQKKALSVAKDSLLDLGYKIDLSAPEGYLFLTKSQPVEKDVRKYSYRIAVLVEDRVEVVIVAQRQIFKRDSEASIGGQDLIQNQISDKLPYSLQRSIFYPIIDEFSRNGLVEVPDITLKNNA
;
A
#
# COMPACT_ATOMS: atom_id res chain seq x y z
N MET A 1 -28.07 13.63 37.56
CA MET A 1 -27.10 12.54 37.31
C MET A 1 -27.21 11.90 35.92
N ILE A 2 -28.42 11.59 35.44
CA ILE A 2 -28.61 10.96 34.11
C ILE A 2 -28.07 11.79 32.93
N ARG A 3 -28.18 13.13 32.97
CA ARG A 3 -27.67 14.01 31.88
C ARG A 3 -26.15 14.03 31.79
N LEU A 4 -25.45 13.86 32.89
CA LEU A 4 -23.98 13.83 32.94
C LEU A 4 -23.43 12.52 32.35
N PHE A 5 -24.13 11.40 32.61
CA PHE A 5 -23.79 10.09 32.04
C PHE A 5 -23.95 10.05 30.53
N LEU A 6 -25.02 10.66 30.01
CA LEU A 6 -25.29 10.71 28.56
C LEU A 6 -24.21 11.50 27.80
N SER A 7 -23.70 12.60 28.41
CA SER A 7 -22.63 13.41 27.81
C SER A 7 -21.29 12.66 27.76
N ILE A 8 -20.99 11.84 28.78
CA ILE A 8 -19.74 11.05 28.82
C ILE A 8 -19.79 9.92 27.79
N VAL A 9 -20.92 9.24 27.64
CA VAL A 9 -21.09 8.17 26.62
C VAL A 9 -20.99 8.72 25.20
N LEU A 10 -21.53 9.92 24.93
CA LEU A 10 -21.41 10.57 23.63
C LEU A 10 -19.95 10.99 23.33
N ALA A 11 -19.21 11.47 24.32
CA ALA A 11 -17.80 11.89 24.15
C ALA A 11 -16.87 10.73 23.85
N VAL A 12 -17.13 9.54 24.37
CA VAL A 12 -16.32 8.33 24.12
C VAL A 12 -16.53 7.82 22.69
N GLN A 13 -17.67 8.04 22.07
CA GLN A 13 -17.93 7.59 20.69
C GLN A 13 -17.20 8.42 19.63
N PHE A 14 -16.80 9.67 19.94
CA PHE A 14 -16.04 10.50 18.99
C PHE A 14 -14.53 10.21 18.96
N SER A 15 -14.01 9.40 19.87
CA SER A 15 -12.57 9.08 19.94
C SER A 15 -12.13 7.94 19.01
N PHE A 16 -13.05 7.21 18.39
CA PHE A 16 -12.77 6.22 17.38
C PHE A 16 -12.91 6.81 15.97
N CYS A 17 -12.07 7.77 15.62
CA CYS A 17 -11.85 8.07 14.22
C CYS A 17 -10.92 6.97 13.67
N PRO A 18 -11.39 6.03 12.84
CA PRO A 18 -10.51 5.01 12.27
C PRO A 18 -9.42 5.74 11.48
N GLU A 19 -8.17 5.55 11.90
CA GLU A 19 -7.04 6.11 11.17
C GLU A 19 -7.14 5.67 9.71
N ARG A 20 -7.06 6.62 8.78
CA ARG A 20 -7.17 6.32 7.35
C ARG A 20 -6.03 5.36 6.98
N PRO A 21 -6.30 4.21 6.42
CA PRO A 21 -5.28 3.25 6.07
C PRO A 21 -4.26 3.90 5.14
N ARG A 22 -3.00 3.79 5.47
CA ARG A 22 -1.88 4.26 4.66
C ARG A 22 -1.51 3.19 3.65
N MET A 23 -1.08 3.61 2.46
CA MET A 23 -0.56 2.69 1.43
C MET A 23 0.87 2.22 1.75
N ILE A 24 1.22 2.17 3.02
CA ILE A 24 2.54 1.81 3.54
C ILE A 24 2.34 0.80 4.66
N ARG A 25 3.26 -0.20 4.74
CA ARG A 25 3.40 -1.13 5.85
C ARG A 25 4.85 -1.25 6.24
N TYR A 26 5.09 -1.45 7.52
CA TYR A 26 6.41 -1.60 8.11
C TYR A 26 6.54 -2.99 8.73
N PHE A 27 7.73 -3.59 8.59
CA PHE A 27 8.04 -4.90 9.13
C PHE A 27 9.39 -4.84 9.85
N ASP A 28 9.43 -5.35 11.08
CA ASP A 28 10.66 -5.58 11.81
C ASP A 28 11.31 -6.88 11.35
N TYR A 29 12.64 -6.96 11.43
CA TYR A 29 13.41 -8.13 11.06
C TYR A 29 14.61 -8.31 12.01
N GLU A 30 15.04 -9.56 12.20
CA GLU A 30 16.20 -9.91 13.03
C GLU A 30 17.44 -10.29 12.21
N TYR A 31 17.41 -10.03 10.89
CA TYR A 31 18.48 -10.39 9.97
C TYR A 31 19.42 -9.20 9.71
N THR A 32 20.46 -9.46 8.89
CA THR A 32 21.18 -8.36 8.27
C THR A 32 20.29 -7.70 7.19
N GLN A 33 20.46 -6.41 6.97
CA GLN A 33 19.71 -5.62 5.99
C GLN A 33 19.71 -6.27 4.59
N LYS A 34 20.88 -6.77 4.16
CA LYS A 34 21.01 -7.49 2.88
C LYS A 34 20.16 -8.77 2.83
N LYS A 35 20.10 -9.51 3.94
CA LYS A 35 19.28 -10.73 4.03
C LYS A 35 17.79 -10.36 4.06
N ALA A 36 17.39 -9.32 4.78
CA ALA A 36 16.02 -8.84 4.82
C ALA A 36 15.54 -8.43 3.42
N LEU A 37 16.38 -7.74 2.64
CA LEU A 37 16.08 -7.39 1.25
C LEU A 37 15.86 -8.64 0.38
N SER A 38 16.73 -9.67 0.52
CA SER A 38 16.58 -10.93 -0.22
C SER A 38 15.28 -11.63 0.15
N VAL A 39 15.01 -11.78 1.46
CA VAL A 39 13.78 -12.42 1.96
C VAL A 39 12.53 -11.71 1.45
N ALA A 40 12.48 -10.38 1.54
CA ALA A 40 11.35 -9.60 1.03
C ALA A 40 11.17 -9.77 -0.48
N LYS A 41 12.28 -9.81 -1.24
CA LYS A 41 12.25 -10.02 -2.68
C LYS A 41 11.75 -11.41 -3.04
N ASP A 42 12.28 -12.45 -2.41
CA ASP A 42 11.91 -13.85 -2.67
C ASP A 42 10.43 -14.07 -2.33
N SER A 43 9.96 -13.56 -1.19
CA SER A 43 8.54 -13.59 -0.79
C SER A 43 7.62 -12.96 -1.82
N LEU A 44 7.99 -11.81 -2.41
CA LEU A 44 7.17 -11.19 -3.45
C LEU A 44 7.22 -11.98 -4.77
N LEU A 45 8.35 -12.61 -5.11
CA LEU A 45 8.46 -13.49 -6.27
C LEU A 45 7.55 -14.72 -6.11
N ASP A 46 7.51 -15.32 -4.92
CA ASP A 46 6.64 -16.46 -4.60
C ASP A 46 5.15 -16.11 -4.69
N LEU A 47 4.79 -14.87 -4.37
CA LEU A 47 3.45 -14.32 -4.59
C LEU A 47 3.15 -13.96 -6.06
N GLY A 48 4.08 -14.22 -6.98
CA GLY A 48 3.92 -13.99 -8.42
C GLY A 48 4.22 -12.55 -8.89
N TYR A 49 4.73 -11.68 -8.02
CA TYR A 49 5.21 -10.37 -8.45
C TYR A 49 6.49 -10.51 -9.29
N LYS A 50 6.65 -9.64 -10.28
CA LYS A 50 7.87 -9.57 -11.09
C LYS A 50 8.65 -8.31 -10.72
N ILE A 51 9.95 -8.43 -10.53
CA ILE A 51 10.80 -7.28 -10.23
C ILE A 51 11.04 -6.49 -11.51
N ASP A 52 10.89 -5.17 -11.43
CA ASP A 52 11.13 -4.21 -12.51
C ASP A 52 12.49 -3.52 -12.32
N LEU A 53 12.71 -2.98 -11.13
CA LEU A 53 13.94 -2.30 -10.74
C LEU A 53 14.48 -2.93 -9.46
N SER A 54 15.78 -3.10 -9.38
CA SER A 54 16.48 -3.52 -8.16
C SER A 54 17.74 -2.69 -8.00
N ALA A 55 17.86 -2.00 -6.87
CA ALA A 55 19.02 -1.21 -6.47
C ALA A 55 19.54 -1.78 -5.13
N PRO A 56 20.35 -2.87 -5.17
CA PRO A 56 20.79 -3.55 -3.94
C PRO A 56 21.69 -2.67 -3.07
N GLU A 57 22.41 -1.72 -3.64
CA GLU A 57 23.25 -0.76 -2.92
C GLU A 57 22.43 0.23 -2.09
N GLY A 58 21.22 0.56 -2.55
CA GLY A 58 20.24 1.38 -1.81
C GLY A 58 19.20 0.55 -1.07
N TYR A 59 19.38 -0.76 -0.98
CA TYR A 59 18.44 -1.67 -0.35
C TYR A 59 16.98 -1.48 -0.78
N LEU A 60 16.79 -1.21 -2.06
CA LEU A 60 15.50 -0.87 -2.68
C LEU A 60 15.21 -1.81 -3.85
N PHE A 61 13.95 -2.19 -4.01
CA PHE A 61 13.45 -2.74 -5.27
C PHE A 61 11.99 -2.33 -5.54
N LEU A 62 11.60 -2.42 -6.81
CA LEU A 62 10.27 -2.08 -7.29
C LEU A 62 9.74 -3.22 -8.16
N THR A 63 8.47 -3.57 -7.99
CA THR A 63 7.81 -4.57 -8.83
C THR A 63 7.29 -3.96 -10.13
N LYS A 64 7.08 -4.80 -11.14
CA LYS A 64 6.33 -4.41 -12.35
C LYS A 64 4.89 -4.03 -11.99
N SER A 65 4.33 -3.14 -12.79
CA SER A 65 2.96 -2.71 -12.63
C SER A 65 1.98 -3.86 -12.82
N GLN A 66 0.99 -3.94 -11.92
CA GLN A 66 -0.11 -4.90 -12.01
C GLN A 66 -1.45 -4.15 -12.12
N PRO A 67 -2.37 -4.60 -12.97
CA PRO A 67 -3.70 -4.02 -13.06
C PRO A 67 -4.55 -4.50 -11.88
N VAL A 68 -5.44 -3.63 -11.40
CA VAL A 68 -6.48 -3.97 -10.44
C VAL A 68 -7.73 -3.13 -10.71
N GLU A 69 -8.88 -3.76 -10.61
CA GLU A 69 -10.15 -3.10 -10.90
C GLU A 69 -11.05 -3.13 -9.66
N LYS A 70 -11.80 -2.05 -9.48
CA LYS A 70 -12.88 -1.99 -8.51
C LYS A 70 -14.04 -1.21 -9.10
N ASP A 71 -15.19 -1.85 -9.17
CA ASP A 71 -16.39 -1.32 -9.83
C ASP A 71 -16.06 -0.97 -11.30
N VAL A 72 -16.31 0.27 -11.69
CA VAL A 72 -15.98 0.79 -13.04
C VAL A 72 -14.59 1.47 -13.11
N ARG A 73 -13.82 1.43 -12.03
CA ARG A 73 -12.54 2.13 -11.94
C ARG A 73 -11.39 1.16 -12.14
N LYS A 74 -10.50 1.52 -13.06
CA LYS A 74 -9.28 0.78 -13.34
C LYS A 74 -8.08 1.47 -12.69
N TYR A 75 -7.27 0.68 -12.03
CA TYR A 75 -6.03 1.12 -11.41
C TYR A 75 -4.89 0.22 -11.87
N SER A 76 -3.69 0.74 -11.82
CA SER A 76 -2.47 -0.07 -11.85
C SER A 76 -1.65 0.26 -10.61
N TYR A 77 -0.96 -0.72 -10.06
CA TYR A 77 -0.13 -0.52 -8.88
C TYR A 77 1.20 -1.25 -9.00
N ARG A 78 2.17 -0.77 -8.24
CA ARG A 78 3.49 -1.38 -8.04
C ARG A 78 3.75 -1.47 -6.55
N ILE A 79 4.57 -2.42 -6.15
CA ILE A 79 5.08 -2.51 -4.79
C ILE A 79 6.52 -1.99 -4.80
N ALA A 80 6.78 -0.96 -4.01
CA ALA A 80 8.13 -0.50 -3.69
C ALA A 80 8.51 -1.05 -2.32
N VAL A 81 9.72 -1.59 -2.19
CA VAL A 81 10.26 -2.08 -0.93
C VAL A 81 11.59 -1.40 -0.67
N LEU A 82 11.68 -0.76 0.49
CA LEU A 82 12.91 -0.15 1.00
C LEU A 82 13.26 -0.85 2.31
N VAL A 83 14.53 -1.19 2.50
CA VAL A 83 15.02 -1.82 3.72
C VAL A 83 16.03 -0.89 4.38
N GLU A 84 15.67 -0.35 5.52
CA GLU A 84 16.51 0.45 6.41
C GLU A 84 16.52 -0.23 7.77
N ASP A 85 16.22 0.48 8.85
CA ASP A 85 16.01 -0.11 10.18
C ASP A 85 14.82 -1.07 10.21
N ARG A 86 13.91 -0.91 9.25
CA ARG A 86 12.72 -1.74 9.01
C ARG A 86 12.56 -1.98 7.52
N VAL A 87 11.78 -3.00 7.18
CA VAL A 87 11.30 -3.18 5.80
C VAL A 87 10.06 -2.32 5.61
N GLU A 88 10.13 -1.37 4.72
CA GLU A 88 9.03 -0.51 4.32
C GLU A 88 8.46 -0.99 2.99
N VAL A 89 7.17 -1.30 2.97
CA VAL A 89 6.44 -1.77 1.79
C VAL A 89 5.39 -0.73 1.40
N VAL A 90 5.55 -0.14 0.24
CA VAL A 90 4.72 0.95 -0.26
C VAL A 90 3.95 0.52 -1.51
N ILE A 91 2.64 0.75 -1.54
CA ILE A 91 1.85 0.63 -2.77
C ILE A 91 1.92 1.97 -3.52
N VAL A 92 2.49 1.95 -4.72
CA VAL A 92 2.47 3.09 -5.65
C VAL A 92 1.38 2.82 -6.69
N ALA A 93 0.31 3.61 -6.68
CA ALA A 93 -0.85 3.38 -7.52
C ALA A 93 -1.07 4.50 -8.54
N GLN A 94 -1.65 4.13 -9.68
CA GLN A 94 -2.11 5.04 -10.72
C GLN A 94 -3.55 4.68 -11.07
N ARG A 95 -4.38 5.69 -11.27
CA ARG A 95 -5.75 5.54 -11.76
C ARG A 95 -5.77 5.82 -13.26
N GLN A 96 -6.42 4.94 -14.01
CA GLN A 96 -6.70 5.17 -15.42
C GLN A 96 -7.98 6.01 -15.55
N ILE A 97 -7.86 7.16 -16.19
CA ILE A 97 -8.97 8.05 -16.49
C ILE A 97 -9.20 8.01 -17.99
N PHE A 98 -10.39 7.59 -18.38
CA PHE A 98 -10.84 7.70 -19.76
C PHE A 98 -11.42 9.10 -19.95
N LYS A 99 -10.71 9.96 -20.67
CA LYS A 99 -11.27 11.22 -21.15
C LYS A 99 -11.92 10.98 -22.49
N ARG A 100 -13.24 11.12 -22.52
CA ARG A 100 -13.97 11.22 -23.77
C ARG A 100 -13.92 12.68 -24.19
N ASP A 101 -13.13 13.00 -25.18
CA ASP A 101 -13.11 14.36 -25.76
C ASP A 101 -14.43 14.58 -26.47
N SER A 102 -15.28 15.46 -25.90
CA SER A 102 -16.57 15.82 -26.46
C SER A 102 -16.48 16.74 -27.70
N GLU A 103 -15.28 17.15 -28.09
CA GLU A 103 -15.07 18.12 -29.16
C GLU A 103 -14.31 17.60 -30.37
N ALA A 104 -13.93 16.37 -30.43
CA ALA A 104 -13.18 15.90 -31.57
C ALA A 104 -14.01 15.02 -32.48
N SER A 105 -14.45 15.62 -33.54
CA SER A 105 -13.94 15.19 -34.85
C SER A 105 -13.73 13.69 -35.02
N ILE A 106 -14.55 13.10 -35.86
CA ILE A 106 -14.20 12.05 -36.83
C ILE A 106 -12.82 11.43 -36.57
N GLY A 107 -12.76 10.39 -35.71
CA GLY A 107 -11.54 9.67 -35.43
C GLY A 107 -11.11 9.63 -33.97
N GLY A 108 -12.02 9.80 -33.01
CA GLY A 108 -11.73 9.87 -31.57
C GLY A 108 -10.90 8.70 -31.06
N GLN A 109 -9.62 8.93 -30.81
CA GLN A 109 -8.81 8.07 -29.99
C GLN A 109 -9.20 8.35 -28.53
N ASP A 110 -9.68 7.32 -27.82
CA ASP A 110 -9.88 7.40 -26.37
C ASP A 110 -8.53 7.68 -25.71
N LEU A 111 -8.33 8.90 -25.25
CA LEU A 111 -7.10 9.26 -24.54
C LEU A 111 -7.17 8.65 -23.12
N ILE A 112 -6.40 7.60 -22.91
CA ILE A 112 -6.19 7.03 -21.58
C ILE A 112 -5.14 7.88 -20.87
N GLN A 113 -5.55 8.62 -19.85
CA GLN A 113 -4.65 9.39 -19.01
C GLN A 113 -4.42 8.64 -17.72
N ASN A 114 -3.15 8.30 -17.43
CA ASN A 114 -2.76 7.75 -16.13
C ASN A 114 -2.51 8.89 -15.14
N GLN A 115 -3.26 8.92 -14.06
CA GLN A 115 -3.07 9.88 -12.99
C GLN A 115 -2.54 9.15 -11.76
N ILE A 116 -1.47 9.68 -11.15
CA ILE A 116 -0.98 9.17 -9.86
C ILE A 116 -2.13 9.24 -8.86
N SER A 117 -2.41 8.12 -8.20
CA SER A 117 -3.47 8.03 -7.21
C SER A 117 -2.82 7.92 -5.83
N ASP A 118 -2.93 8.97 -5.04
CA ASP A 118 -2.42 9.00 -3.67
C ASP A 118 -3.17 8.05 -2.73
N LYS A 119 -4.30 7.52 -3.17
CA LYS A 119 -5.16 6.65 -2.35
C LYS A 119 -5.88 5.62 -3.20
N LEU A 120 -5.54 4.34 -2.98
CA LEU A 120 -6.40 3.24 -3.40
C LEU A 120 -7.58 3.08 -2.42
N PRO A 121 -8.76 2.60 -2.89
CA PRO A 121 -9.82 2.16 -1.99
C PRO A 121 -9.30 1.16 -0.96
N TYR A 122 -9.77 1.29 0.29
CA TYR A 122 -9.28 0.45 1.41
C TYR A 122 -9.38 -1.05 1.14
N SER A 123 -10.46 -1.49 0.51
CA SER A 123 -10.64 -2.90 0.16
C SER A 123 -9.54 -3.41 -0.79
N LEU A 124 -9.09 -2.58 -1.74
CA LEU A 124 -7.99 -2.94 -2.65
C LEU A 124 -6.65 -2.93 -1.91
N GLN A 125 -6.39 -1.95 -1.05
CA GLN A 125 -5.18 -1.95 -0.23
C GLN A 125 -5.10 -3.22 0.61
N ARG A 126 -6.21 -3.60 1.25
CA ARG A 126 -6.28 -4.81 2.06
C ARG A 126 -6.04 -6.07 1.24
N SER A 127 -6.64 -6.18 0.07
CA SER A 127 -6.46 -7.36 -0.80
C SER A 127 -5.02 -7.50 -1.32
N ILE A 128 -4.31 -6.38 -1.49
CA ILE A 128 -2.90 -6.38 -1.90
C ILE A 128 -1.97 -6.69 -0.71
N PHE A 129 -2.18 -6.04 0.44
CA PHE A 129 -1.30 -6.20 1.59
C PHE A 129 -1.49 -7.53 2.32
N TYR A 130 -2.69 -8.07 2.38
CA TYR A 130 -2.96 -9.28 3.16
C TYR A 130 -2.06 -10.48 2.78
N PRO A 131 -1.95 -10.88 1.50
CA PRO A 131 -1.04 -11.96 1.12
C PRO A 131 0.43 -11.62 1.37
N ILE A 132 0.83 -10.35 1.23
CA ILE A 132 2.21 -9.91 1.50
C ILE A 132 2.53 -10.05 2.99
N ILE A 133 1.63 -9.60 3.87
CA ILE A 133 1.80 -9.71 5.32
C ILE A 133 1.91 -11.18 5.74
N ASP A 134 1.06 -12.04 5.22
CA ASP A 134 1.06 -13.46 5.53
C ASP A 134 2.37 -14.13 5.09
N GLU A 135 2.83 -13.89 3.87
CA GLU A 135 4.07 -14.46 3.34
C GLU A 135 5.31 -13.91 4.04
N PHE A 136 5.34 -12.59 4.30
CA PHE A 136 6.43 -11.96 5.05
C PHE A 136 6.54 -12.53 6.47
N SER A 137 5.39 -12.72 7.14
CA SER A 137 5.35 -13.31 8.48
C SER A 137 5.89 -14.74 8.51
N ARG A 138 5.61 -15.55 7.49
CA ARG A 138 6.18 -16.91 7.35
C ARG A 138 7.69 -16.89 7.20
N ASN A 139 8.23 -15.85 6.58
CA ASN A 139 9.65 -15.70 6.31
C ASN A 139 10.38 -14.87 7.38
N GLY A 140 9.73 -14.57 8.53
CA GLY A 140 10.34 -13.91 9.69
C GLY A 140 10.41 -12.39 9.62
N LEU A 141 9.58 -11.76 8.76
CA LEU A 141 9.36 -10.32 8.76
C LEU A 141 8.04 -10.04 9.50
N VAL A 142 8.08 -9.32 10.61
CA VAL A 142 6.92 -9.11 11.50
C VAL A 142 6.31 -7.74 11.28
N GLU A 143 5.03 -7.69 10.91
CA GLU A 143 4.33 -6.42 10.70
C GLU A 143 4.31 -5.58 11.99
N VAL A 144 4.69 -4.30 11.87
CA VAL A 144 4.64 -3.33 12.96
C VAL A 144 3.36 -2.51 12.81
N PRO A 145 2.47 -2.49 13.83
CA PRO A 145 1.30 -1.64 13.80
C PRO A 145 1.68 -0.15 13.71
N ASP A 146 0.97 0.63 12.91
CA ASP A 146 1.18 2.07 12.69
C ASP A 146 1.23 2.93 13.99
N ILE A 147 0.71 2.40 15.10
CA ILE A 147 0.63 3.09 16.39
C ILE A 147 2.01 3.30 17.02
N THR A 148 2.96 2.42 16.76
CA THR A 148 4.32 2.50 17.34
C THR A 148 5.19 3.59 16.69
N LEU A 149 4.86 4.05 15.50
CA LEU A 149 5.62 5.07 14.78
C LEU A 149 5.38 6.50 15.31
N LYS A 150 4.26 6.75 15.98
CA LYS A 150 3.92 8.06 16.56
C LYS A 150 4.68 8.41 17.84
N ASN A 151 5.25 7.43 18.52
CA ASN A 151 5.87 7.63 19.84
C ASN A 151 7.39 7.87 19.79
N ASN A 152 8.01 7.79 18.62
CA ASN A 152 9.46 7.93 18.43
C ASN A 152 9.87 9.15 17.58
N ALA A 153 8.96 10.12 17.39
CA ALA A 153 9.23 11.38 16.68
C ALA A 153 9.26 12.59 17.62
#